data_6ba760671b6f8d2f8fae774370d14a6a
#
_entry.id   6ba760671b6f8d2f8fae774370d14a6a
#
_cell.length_a   1.000
_cell.length_b   1.000
_cell.length_c   1.000
_cell.angle_alpha   90.00
_cell.angle_beta   90.00
_cell.angle_gamma   90.00
#
_symmetry.space_group_name_H-M   'P 1'
#
loop_
_entity.id
_entity.type
_entity.pdbx_description
1 polymer ?
#
loop_
_entity_poly.entity_id
_entity_poly.type
_entity_poly.pdbx_seq_one_letter_code
_entity_poly.pdbx_strand_id
1 'polypeptide(L)'
;VKCADYSVWQYMQNFEKGCLKSPMIESFQGTLLLGSKKIRAPLLIKNMLSRQQLDRLRADIRFTAELGGRNLVIHSTWGLFSPREIDEGTRLLLKYLQVRPADDCLDLGCGYGPIGLAMAVLAPEGRTLMVDKDFVAVRYSNRNAERNAIHNARAQLSNGFDQIDPAVRFDLIASNLPAKVGSEMISLYLHDARARLRPGGSLYLVTINGLRQYLKRNLIEVFGNYEKLKQGARYTVALARPENETAAADRFQKMGL
;
A
#
# COMPACT_ATOMS: atom_id res chain seq x y z
N VAL A 1 -28.83 11.95 -11.35
CA VAL A 1 -27.72 12.39 -10.47
C VAL A 1 -26.35 12.31 -11.17
N LYS A 2 -26.27 11.99 -12.48
CA LYS A 2 -24.98 11.77 -13.18
C LYS A 2 -24.50 12.89 -14.11
N CYS A 3 -25.22 14.00 -14.23
CA CYS A 3 -24.86 15.10 -15.16
C CYS A 3 -24.36 16.39 -14.48
N ALA A 4 -24.39 16.50 -13.15
CA ALA A 4 -23.99 17.73 -12.46
C ALA A 4 -22.47 17.81 -12.19
N ASP A 5 -21.78 16.67 -12.15
CA ASP A 5 -20.36 16.64 -11.76
C ASP A 5 -19.41 17.02 -12.91
N TYR A 6 -19.85 16.85 -14.19
CA TYR A 6 -18.99 17.09 -15.34
C TYR A 6 -18.76 18.60 -15.62
N SER A 7 -19.73 19.44 -15.32
CA SER A 7 -19.64 20.90 -15.55
C SER A 7 -18.76 21.61 -14.52
N VAL A 8 -18.77 21.15 -13.28
CA VAL A 8 -17.93 21.69 -12.19
C VAL A 8 -16.47 21.32 -12.39
N TRP A 9 -16.20 20.08 -12.82
CA TRP A 9 -14.85 19.61 -13.10
C TRP A 9 -14.22 20.33 -14.30
N GLN A 10 -14.99 20.59 -15.36
CA GLN A 10 -14.52 21.32 -16.53
C GLN A 10 -14.29 22.80 -16.26
N TYR A 11 -15.09 23.41 -15.36
CA TYR A 11 -14.88 24.77 -14.87
C TYR A 11 -13.61 24.89 -14.02
N MET A 12 -13.33 23.91 -13.16
CA MET A 12 -12.11 23.82 -12.34
C MET A 12 -10.86 23.67 -13.21
N GLN A 13 -10.88 22.87 -14.24
CA GLN A 13 -9.75 22.71 -15.18
C GLN A 13 -9.42 23.99 -15.97
N ASN A 14 -10.44 24.78 -16.32
CA ASN A 14 -10.25 26.05 -17.02
C ASN A 14 -9.71 27.16 -16.08
N PHE A 15 -10.01 27.08 -14.80
CA PHE A 15 -9.45 27.95 -13.77
C PHE A 15 -7.95 27.67 -13.54
N GLU A 16 -7.52 26.40 -13.48
CA GLU A 16 -6.12 26.01 -13.35
C GLU A 16 -5.24 26.37 -14.58
N LYS A 17 -5.85 26.43 -15.75
CA LYS A 17 -5.16 26.80 -17.00
C LYS A 17 -4.99 28.31 -17.21
N GLY A 18 -5.39 29.14 -16.24
CA GLY A 18 -5.23 30.58 -16.32
C GLY A 18 -6.11 31.27 -17.35
N CYS A 19 -7.10 30.56 -17.93
CA CYS A 19 -8.02 31.14 -18.93
C CYS A 19 -9.12 32.04 -18.37
N LEU A 20 -9.25 32.11 -17.04
CA LEU A 20 -10.20 33.00 -16.38
C LEU A 20 -9.45 33.92 -15.41
N LYS A 21 -9.28 35.18 -15.81
CA LYS A 21 -8.78 36.23 -14.93
C LYS A 21 -9.81 36.54 -13.83
N SER A 22 -9.43 36.37 -12.57
CA SER A 22 -10.21 36.76 -11.42
C SER A 22 -10.21 38.26 -11.29
N PRO A 23 -11.36 38.90 -11.41
CA PRO A 23 -11.66 40.10 -10.62
C PRO A 23 -13.10 40.19 -10.12
N MET A 24 -13.78 39.10 -9.77
CA MET A 24 -15.20 39.21 -9.37
C MET A 24 -15.61 38.35 -8.16
N ILE A 25 -14.71 38.05 -7.24
CA ILE A 25 -15.09 37.33 -6.01
C ILE A 25 -15.49 38.30 -4.88
N GLU A 26 -15.20 39.59 -4.97
CA GLU A 26 -15.48 40.53 -3.87
C GLU A 26 -16.87 41.14 -3.86
N SER A 27 -17.72 40.93 -4.88
CA SER A 27 -19.05 41.59 -4.93
C SER A 27 -20.24 40.72 -5.32
N PHE A 28 -20.16 39.41 -5.30
CA PHE A 28 -21.28 38.54 -5.69
C PHE A 28 -22.21 38.23 -4.49
N GLN A 29 -23.15 39.15 -4.17
CA GLN A 29 -24.38 38.84 -3.44
C GLN A 29 -25.44 38.30 -4.42
N GLY A 30 -25.14 37.29 -5.19
CA GLY A 30 -25.99 36.78 -6.26
C GLY A 30 -26.39 35.34 -6.09
N THR A 31 -27.51 34.96 -6.67
CA THR A 31 -28.02 33.61 -6.76
C THR A 31 -27.53 32.99 -8.07
N LEU A 32 -26.76 31.89 -8.05
CA LEU A 32 -26.36 31.16 -9.25
C LEU A 32 -27.48 30.19 -9.63
N LEU A 33 -27.88 30.20 -10.88
CA LEU A 33 -28.81 29.22 -11.45
C LEU A 33 -28.01 28.03 -12.03
N LEU A 34 -28.11 26.89 -11.40
CA LEU A 34 -27.63 25.61 -11.96
C LEU A 34 -28.85 24.74 -12.29
N GLY A 35 -29.28 24.80 -13.54
CA GLY A 35 -30.54 24.19 -13.99
C GLY A 35 -31.76 24.87 -13.33
N SER A 36 -32.75 24.09 -12.91
CA SER A 36 -33.99 24.62 -12.26
C SER A 36 -33.83 24.94 -10.76
N LYS A 37 -32.64 24.80 -10.17
CA LYS A 37 -32.41 25.07 -8.74
C LYS A 37 -31.63 26.35 -8.52
N LYS A 38 -32.24 27.29 -7.76
CA LYS A 38 -31.57 28.48 -7.25
C LYS A 38 -30.67 28.09 -6.07
N ILE A 39 -29.36 28.21 -6.24
CA ILE A 39 -28.39 28.00 -5.17
C ILE A 39 -27.87 29.36 -4.73
N ARG A 40 -28.04 29.71 -3.44
CA ARG A 40 -27.52 30.95 -2.89
C ARG A 40 -25.98 30.86 -2.82
N ALA A 41 -25.33 31.84 -3.46
CA ALA A 41 -23.87 31.97 -3.45
C ALA A 41 -23.19 31.82 -2.06
N PRO A 42 -23.78 32.31 -0.94
CA PRO A 42 -23.20 32.14 0.39
C PRO A 42 -23.07 30.68 0.84
N LEU A 43 -23.90 29.75 0.32
CA LEU A 43 -23.85 28.34 0.69
C LEU A 43 -22.69 27.58 0.01
N LEU A 44 -22.37 28.01 -1.23
CA LEU A 44 -21.22 27.46 -1.97
C LEU A 44 -19.89 27.96 -1.38
N ILE A 45 -19.81 29.22 -1.01
CA ILE A 45 -18.61 29.84 -0.42
C ILE A 45 -18.33 29.31 0.99
N LYS A 46 -19.39 28.99 1.77
CA LYS A 46 -19.25 28.50 3.14
C LYS A 46 -18.59 27.11 3.24
N ASN A 47 -18.60 26.33 2.14
CA ASN A 47 -17.99 25.00 2.07
C ASN A 47 -16.65 24.98 1.32
N MET A 48 -16.18 26.12 0.78
CA MET A 48 -14.86 26.19 0.17
C MET A 48 -13.79 26.35 1.27
N LEU A 49 -12.84 25.44 1.25
CA LEU A 49 -11.65 25.53 2.11
C LEU A 49 -10.88 26.82 1.76
N SER A 50 -10.43 27.55 2.78
CA SER A 50 -9.53 28.67 2.58
C SER A 50 -8.21 28.20 1.98
N ARG A 51 -7.50 29.08 1.29
CA ARG A 51 -6.15 28.79 0.74
C ARG A 51 -5.23 28.20 1.82
N GLN A 52 -5.25 28.79 3.00
CA GLN A 52 -4.46 28.30 4.14
C GLN A 52 -4.85 26.88 4.60
N GLN A 53 -6.15 26.52 4.54
CA GLN A 53 -6.61 25.16 4.81
C GLN A 53 -6.17 24.19 3.73
N LEU A 54 -6.24 24.59 2.45
CA LEU A 54 -5.73 23.77 1.33
C LEU A 54 -4.23 23.55 1.43
N ASP A 55 -3.46 24.58 1.76
CA ASP A 55 -2.00 24.45 1.93
C ASP A 55 -1.64 23.52 3.09
N ARG A 56 -2.40 23.55 4.20
CA ARG A 56 -2.26 22.58 5.29
C ARG A 56 -2.56 21.13 4.86
N LEU A 57 -3.56 20.94 4.00
CA LEU A 57 -3.88 19.61 3.46
C LEU A 57 -2.84 19.12 2.45
N ARG A 58 -2.13 20.03 1.77
CA ARG A 58 -1.03 19.72 0.86
C ARG A 58 0.29 19.49 1.58
N ALA A 59 0.41 19.94 2.82
CA ALA A 59 1.62 19.78 3.59
C ALA A 59 1.86 18.29 3.90
N ASP A 60 3.14 17.91 3.94
CA ASP A 60 3.54 16.58 4.35
C ASP A 60 3.10 16.30 5.80
N ILE A 61 2.55 15.11 5.99
CA ILE A 61 2.36 14.54 7.31
C ILE A 61 3.70 13.92 7.72
N ARG A 62 4.19 14.26 8.92
CA ARG A 62 5.45 13.78 9.43
C ARG A 62 5.28 13.19 10.82
N PHE A 63 5.86 12.02 11.05
CA PHE A 63 5.90 11.37 12.35
C PHE A 63 7.15 10.48 12.48
N THR A 64 7.47 10.05 13.68
CA THR A 64 8.57 9.12 13.93
C THR A 64 8.01 7.75 14.28
N ALA A 65 8.61 6.69 13.75
CA ALA A 65 8.27 5.31 14.05
C ALA A 65 9.53 4.46 14.21
N GLU A 66 9.48 3.51 15.13
CA GLU A 66 10.50 2.49 15.26
C GLU A 66 10.23 1.37 14.23
N LEU A 67 11.15 1.17 13.29
CA LEU A 67 11.08 0.18 12.23
C LEU A 67 12.41 -0.56 12.14
N GLY A 68 12.37 -1.89 12.28
CA GLY A 68 13.58 -2.72 12.28
C GLY A 68 14.57 -2.38 13.41
N GLY A 69 14.09 -1.88 14.55
CA GLY A 69 14.94 -1.46 15.68
C GLY A 69 15.57 -0.06 15.53
N ARG A 70 15.24 0.69 14.46
CA ARG A 70 15.68 2.08 14.25
C ARG A 70 14.50 3.05 14.30
N ASN A 71 14.72 4.21 14.90
CA ASN A 71 13.77 5.32 14.83
C ASN A 71 13.90 6.04 13.49
N LEU A 72 12.89 5.91 12.65
CA LEU A 72 12.84 6.52 11.33
C LEU A 72 11.88 7.71 11.32
N VAL A 73 12.24 8.76 10.59
CA VAL A 73 11.36 9.90 10.31
C VAL A 73 10.55 9.57 9.05
N ILE A 74 9.27 9.39 9.22
CA ILE A 74 8.35 9.02 8.15
C ILE A 74 7.62 10.25 7.64
N HIS A 75 7.62 10.41 6.34
CA HIS A 75 6.80 11.36 5.60
C HIS A 75 5.67 10.63 4.90
N SER A 76 4.49 11.20 4.94
CA SER A 76 3.29 10.69 4.31
C SER A 76 2.41 11.85 3.83
N THR A 77 1.26 11.54 3.22
CA THR A 77 0.28 12.53 2.78
C THR A 77 -1.13 11.96 2.83
N TRP A 78 -2.11 12.83 2.75
CA TRP A 78 -3.51 12.42 2.60
C TRP A 78 -3.71 11.61 1.33
N GLY A 79 -4.56 10.59 1.42
CA GLY A 79 -4.81 9.63 0.33
C GLY A 79 -4.01 8.34 0.47
N LEU A 80 -2.86 8.34 1.14
CA LEU A 80 -2.15 7.11 1.49
C LEU A 80 -2.82 6.39 2.67
N PHE A 81 -2.64 5.08 2.74
CA PHE A 81 -3.18 4.26 3.83
C PHE A 81 -2.49 4.61 5.15
N SER A 82 -3.29 4.80 6.22
CA SER A 82 -2.82 5.16 7.57
C SER A 82 -1.76 6.29 7.59
N PRO A 83 -2.07 7.50 7.07
CA PRO A 83 -1.05 8.50 6.76
C PRO A 83 -0.41 9.15 8.00
N ARG A 84 -0.96 9.00 9.18
CA ARG A 84 -0.50 9.66 10.42
C ARG A 84 0.29 8.76 11.36
N GLU A 85 0.22 7.46 11.15
CA GLU A 85 0.88 6.46 11.99
C GLU A 85 0.98 5.12 11.27
N ILE A 86 1.86 4.25 11.74
CA ILE A 86 1.93 2.87 11.24
C ILE A 86 0.64 2.14 11.61
N ASP A 87 -0.01 1.52 10.62
CA ASP A 87 -1.22 0.73 10.80
C ASP A 87 -1.02 -0.43 11.79
N GLU A 88 -2.07 -0.78 12.53
CA GLU A 88 -2.04 -1.86 13.52
C GLU A 88 -1.66 -3.21 12.90
N GLY A 89 -2.19 -3.52 11.70
CA GLY A 89 -1.85 -4.74 10.97
C GLY A 89 -0.37 -4.77 10.60
N THR A 90 0.15 -3.68 10.07
CA THR A 90 1.58 -3.51 9.77
C THR A 90 2.44 -3.66 11.03
N ARG A 91 2.08 -3.02 12.14
CA ARG A 91 2.79 -3.19 13.42
C ARG A 91 2.77 -4.64 13.90
N LEU A 92 1.63 -5.33 13.72
CA LEU A 92 1.51 -6.74 14.09
C LEU A 92 2.41 -7.60 13.20
N LEU A 93 2.41 -7.39 11.88
CA LEU A 93 3.28 -8.12 10.94
C LEU A 93 4.76 -7.97 11.32
N LEU A 94 5.22 -6.74 11.53
CA LEU A 94 6.62 -6.43 11.84
C LEU A 94 7.12 -7.12 13.11
N LYS A 95 6.26 -7.41 14.09
CA LYS A 95 6.63 -8.15 15.32
C LYS A 95 6.95 -9.63 15.07
N TYR A 96 6.43 -10.21 13.98
CA TYR A 96 6.60 -11.62 13.65
C TYR A 96 7.47 -11.83 12.41
N LEU A 97 7.87 -10.76 11.75
CA LEU A 97 8.72 -10.81 10.58
C LEU A 97 10.14 -11.24 10.99
N GLN A 98 10.64 -12.29 10.34
CA GLN A 98 11.99 -12.79 10.53
C GLN A 98 12.79 -12.51 9.26
N VAL A 99 13.75 -11.61 9.35
CA VAL A 99 14.59 -11.18 8.22
C VAL A 99 16.03 -11.50 8.55
N ARG A 100 16.74 -12.16 7.63
CA ARG A 100 18.17 -12.41 7.75
C ARG A 100 18.97 -11.25 7.15
N PRO A 101 20.19 -10.97 7.60
CA PRO A 101 20.98 -9.82 7.15
C PRO A 101 21.21 -9.70 5.64
N ALA A 102 21.25 -10.84 4.92
CA ALA A 102 21.49 -10.90 3.49
C ALA A 102 20.24 -11.21 2.65
N ASP A 103 19.04 -11.16 3.24
CA ASP A 103 17.80 -11.45 2.51
C ASP A 103 17.51 -10.39 1.45
N ASP A 104 17.23 -10.81 0.22
CA ASP A 104 16.57 -9.98 -0.78
C ASP A 104 15.06 -10.00 -0.53
N CYS A 105 14.50 -8.83 -0.25
CA CYS A 105 13.12 -8.68 0.23
C CYS A 105 12.22 -7.95 -0.79
N LEU A 106 10.92 -8.29 -0.76
CA LEU A 106 9.88 -7.55 -1.49
C LEU A 106 8.78 -7.10 -0.52
N ASP A 107 8.47 -5.80 -0.55
CA ASP A 107 7.26 -5.22 0.07
C ASP A 107 6.19 -5.01 -1.01
N LEU A 108 5.16 -5.83 -1.01
CA LEU A 108 4.08 -5.83 -2.00
C LEU A 108 2.91 -4.97 -1.51
N GLY A 109 2.66 -3.85 -2.20
CA GLY A 109 1.69 -2.83 -1.78
C GLY A 109 2.26 -1.95 -0.67
N CYS A 110 3.42 -1.35 -0.93
CA CYS A 110 4.26 -0.76 0.11
C CYS A 110 3.70 0.52 0.77
N GLY A 111 2.73 1.21 0.16
CA GLY A 111 2.27 2.50 0.65
C GLY A 111 3.42 3.51 0.74
N TYR A 112 3.64 4.11 1.91
CA TYR A 112 4.79 4.99 2.16
C TYR A 112 6.03 4.25 2.69
N GLY A 113 6.05 2.90 2.61
CA GLY A 113 7.21 2.05 2.80
C GLY A 113 7.47 1.46 4.18
N PRO A 114 6.52 1.38 5.14
CA PRO A 114 6.86 0.97 6.50
C PRO A 114 7.41 -0.45 6.62
N ILE A 115 6.88 -1.42 5.84
CA ILE A 115 7.37 -2.80 5.87
C ILE A 115 8.71 -2.89 5.15
N GLY A 116 8.80 -2.33 3.93
CA GLY A 116 10.02 -2.37 3.14
C GLY A 116 11.21 -1.69 3.83
N LEU A 117 10.99 -0.53 4.46
CA LEU A 117 12.03 0.15 5.21
C LEU A 117 12.49 -0.66 6.43
N ALA A 118 11.55 -1.32 7.14
CA ALA A 118 11.91 -2.21 8.24
C ALA A 118 12.76 -3.40 7.76
N MET A 119 12.37 -4.04 6.64
CA MET A 119 13.13 -5.13 6.04
C MET A 119 14.53 -4.69 5.61
N ALA A 120 14.64 -3.53 4.97
CA ALA A 120 15.94 -2.98 4.55
C ALA A 120 16.88 -2.67 5.71
N VAL A 121 16.34 -2.22 6.85
CA VAL A 121 17.14 -2.01 8.08
C VAL A 121 17.62 -3.34 8.65
N LEU A 122 16.78 -4.38 8.61
CA LEU A 122 17.09 -5.72 9.13
C LEU A 122 18.00 -6.53 8.21
N ALA A 123 17.95 -6.28 6.89
CA ALA A 123 18.77 -6.93 5.86
C ALA A 123 19.79 -5.96 5.24
N PRO A 124 20.79 -5.48 5.98
CA PRO A 124 21.72 -4.46 5.49
C PRO A 124 22.62 -4.96 4.35
N GLU A 125 22.82 -6.27 4.21
CA GLU A 125 23.62 -6.91 3.15
C GLU A 125 22.77 -7.31 1.94
N GLY A 126 21.43 -7.38 2.11
CA GLY A 126 20.46 -7.68 1.06
C GLY A 126 19.88 -6.42 0.42
N ARG A 127 18.94 -6.62 -0.48
CA ARG A 127 18.20 -5.55 -1.16
C ARG A 127 16.71 -5.65 -0.86
N THR A 128 16.08 -4.51 -0.67
CA THR A 128 14.62 -4.44 -0.50
C THR A 128 13.99 -3.69 -1.66
N LEU A 129 13.18 -4.41 -2.43
CA LEU A 129 12.31 -3.82 -3.43
C LEU A 129 10.95 -3.53 -2.78
N MET A 130 10.44 -2.33 -2.99
CA MET A 130 9.10 -1.92 -2.58
C MET A 130 8.27 -1.66 -3.83
N VAL A 131 7.05 -2.15 -3.89
CA VAL A 131 6.18 -1.91 -5.06
C VAL A 131 4.79 -1.47 -4.64
N ASP A 132 4.24 -0.53 -5.40
CA ASP A 132 2.86 -0.09 -5.27
C ASP A 132 2.32 0.36 -6.63
N LYS A 133 1.01 0.26 -6.83
CA LYS A 133 0.33 0.78 -8.02
C LYS A 133 0.11 2.29 -7.96
N ASP A 134 0.22 2.90 -6.78
CA ASP A 134 0.06 4.34 -6.57
C ASP A 134 1.41 5.05 -6.67
N PHE A 135 1.53 5.94 -7.64
CA PHE A 135 2.73 6.77 -7.83
C PHE A 135 3.07 7.59 -6.59
N VAL A 136 2.08 8.08 -5.84
CA VAL A 136 2.30 8.86 -4.61
C VAL A 136 2.94 7.98 -3.54
N ALA A 137 2.47 6.73 -3.39
CA ALA A 137 3.06 5.74 -2.49
C ALA A 137 4.54 5.50 -2.81
N VAL A 138 4.85 5.20 -4.08
CA VAL A 138 6.23 4.97 -4.54
C VAL A 138 7.14 6.18 -4.26
N ARG A 139 6.65 7.40 -4.55
CA ARG A 139 7.39 8.63 -4.29
C ARG A 139 7.71 8.81 -2.80
N TYR A 140 6.73 8.56 -1.92
CA TYR A 140 6.94 8.69 -0.48
C TYR A 140 7.83 7.57 0.09
N SER A 141 7.74 6.35 -0.42
CA SER A 141 8.62 5.25 -0.03
C SER A 141 10.08 5.56 -0.36
N ASN A 142 10.39 6.01 -1.58
CA ASN A 142 11.75 6.41 -1.96
C ASN A 142 12.25 7.60 -1.14
N ARG A 143 11.41 8.61 -0.93
CA ARG A 143 11.74 9.76 -0.09
C ARG A 143 12.05 9.37 1.35
N ASN A 144 11.30 8.43 1.91
CA ASN A 144 11.52 7.91 3.26
C ASN A 144 12.81 7.10 3.35
N ALA A 145 13.13 6.28 2.35
CA ALA A 145 14.40 5.58 2.26
C ALA A 145 15.59 6.57 2.25
N GLU A 146 15.55 7.55 1.36
CA GLU A 146 16.58 8.58 1.22
C GLU A 146 16.78 9.37 2.51
N ARG A 147 15.71 9.90 3.10
CA ARG A 147 15.77 10.74 4.32
C ARG A 147 16.27 9.99 5.57
N ASN A 148 16.16 8.70 5.59
CA ASN A 148 16.64 7.86 6.67
C ASN A 148 17.97 7.17 6.35
N ALA A 149 18.64 7.54 5.25
CA ALA A 149 19.90 6.94 4.77
C ALA A 149 19.80 5.40 4.65
N ILE A 150 18.71 4.90 4.08
CA ILE A 150 18.48 3.48 3.78
C ILE A 150 18.73 3.30 2.28
N HIS A 151 19.96 2.92 1.91
CA HIS A 151 20.43 2.91 0.53
C HIS A 151 20.16 1.58 -0.20
N ASN A 152 19.82 0.53 0.54
CA ASN A 152 19.50 -0.79 0.03
C ASN A 152 18.00 -1.01 -0.20
N ALA A 153 17.17 0.05 -0.10
CA ALA A 153 15.75 0.03 -0.38
C ALA A 153 15.41 0.90 -1.59
N ARG A 154 14.56 0.39 -2.47
CA ARG A 154 14.05 1.13 -3.64
C ARG A 154 12.58 0.81 -3.87
N ALA A 155 11.78 1.83 -4.12
CA ALA A 155 10.40 1.66 -4.54
C ALA A 155 10.23 1.92 -6.05
N GLN A 156 9.38 1.12 -6.71
CA GLN A 156 8.97 1.29 -8.09
C GLN A 156 7.47 1.09 -8.26
N LEU A 157 6.92 1.71 -9.32
CA LEU A 157 5.53 1.53 -9.70
C LEU A 157 5.32 0.11 -10.23
N SER A 158 4.34 -0.62 -9.69
CA SER A 158 3.98 -1.93 -10.17
C SER A 158 2.56 -2.30 -9.73
N ASN A 159 1.80 -2.88 -10.63
CA ASN A 159 0.55 -3.54 -10.27
C ASN A 159 0.86 -4.99 -9.86
N GLY A 160 1.00 -5.21 -8.55
CA GLY A 160 1.53 -6.50 -8.07
C GLY A 160 2.95 -6.74 -8.57
N PHE A 161 3.14 -7.81 -9.32
CA PHE A 161 4.45 -8.24 -9.86
C PHE A 161 4.70 -7.82 -11.32
N ASP A 162 3.74 -7.18 -11.99
CA ASP A 162 3.74 -6.95 -13.44
C ASP A 162 4.99 -6.23 -13.97
N GLN A 163 5.52 -5.26 -13.21
CA GLN A 163 6.66 -4.45 -13.60
C GLN A 163 7.97 -4.88 -12.90
N ILE A 164 7.96 -6.02 -12.20
CA ILE A 164 9.17 -6.64 -11.66
C ILE A 164 9.76 -7.58 -12.71
N ASP A 165 11.06 -7.43 -13.00
CA ASP A 165 11.76 -8.33 -13.93
C ASP A 165 11.45 -9.81 -13.58
N PRO A 166 10.99 -10.61 -14.55
CA PRO A 166 10.65 -12.03 -14.34
C PRO A 166 11.77 -12.90 -13.77
N ALA A 167 13.03 -12.51 -13.94
CA ALA A 167 14.17 -13.22 -13.40
C ALA A 167 14.45 -12.95 -11.91
N VAL A 168 13.94 -11.86 -11.35
CA VAL A 168 14.19 -11.49 -9.95
C VAL A 168 13.51 -12.46 -8.99
N ARG A 169 14.24 -12.88 -7.97
CA ARG A 169 13.79 -13.78 -6.89
C ARG A 169 14.09 -13.17 -5.54
N PHE A 170 13.24 -13.51 -4.57
CA PHE A 170 13.29 -12.96 -3.22
C PHE A 170 13.43 -14.09 -2.19
N ASP A 171 14.12 -13.79 -1.11
CA ASP A 171 14.17 -14.65 0.07
C ASP A 171 12.95 -14.43 0.95
N LEU A 172 12.43 -13.20 0.94
CA LEU A 172 11.28 -12.82 1.73
C LEU A 172 10.35 -11.88 0.95
N ILE A 173 9.06 -12.20 0.96
CA ILE A 173 8.00 -11.32 0.45
C ILE A 173 7.07 -11.01 1.61
N ALA A 174 6.74 -9.74 1.80
CA ALA A 174 5.79 -9.30 2.83
C ALA A 174 4.71 -8.39 2.23
N SER A 175 3.48 -8.45 2.77
CA SER A 175 2.39 -7.58 2.36
C SER A 175 1.36 -7.37 3.46
N ASN A 176 0.88 -6.14 3.59
CA ASN A 176 -0.36 -5.84 4.29
C ASN A 176 -1.49 -5.82 3.26
N LEU A 177 -2.19 -6.93 3.13
CA LEU A 177 -3.22 -7.11 2.09
C LEU A 177 -4.41 -6.18 2.34
N PRO A 178 -4.76 -5.32 1.35
CA PRO A 178 -5.92 -4.44 1.49
C PRO A 178 -7.23 -5.23 1.60
N ALA A 179 -8.10 -4.82 2.52
CA ALA A 179 -9.39 -5.49 2.75
C ALA A 179 -10.34 -5.50 1.54
N LYS A 180 -10.12 -4.60 0.58
CA LYS A 180 -10.97 -4.41 -0.62
C LYS A 180 -10.34 -4.95 -1.90
N VAL A 181 -9.29 -5.74 -1.82
CA VAL A 181 -8.74 -6.45 -2.99
C VAL A 181 -9.65 -7.62 -3.32
N GLY A 182 -10.04 -7.75 -4.59
CA GLY A 182 -10.85 -8.86 -5.07
C GLY A 182 -10.15 -10.21 -4.88
N SER A 183 -10.95 -11.29 -4.84
CA SER A 183 -10.47 -12.67 -4.68
C SER A 183 -9.46 -13.06 -5.75
N GLU A 184 -9.72 -12.65 -7.00
CA GLU A 184 -8.89 -12.94 -8.16
C GLU A 184 -7.49 -12.32 -8.03
N MET A 185 -7.43 -11.07 -7.58
CA MET A 185 -6.15 -10.39 -7.37
C MET A 185 -5.33 -11.01 -6.24
N ILE A 186 -5.98 -11.44 -5.14
CA ILE A 186 -5.28 -12.17 -4.07
C ILE A 186 -4.70 -13.47 -4.61
N SER A 187 -5.49 -14.23 -5.39
CA SER A 187 -5.03 -15.47 -6.01
C SER A 187 -3.81 -15.23 -6.92
N LEU A 188 -3.87 -14.22 -7.81
CA LEU A 188 -2.74 -13.83 -8.66
C LEU A 188 -1.50 -13.48 -7.82
N TYR A 189 -1.64 -12.65 -6.80
CA TYR A 189 -0.52 -12.26 -5.93
C TYR A 189 0.12 -13.47 -5.22
N LEU A 190 -0.67 -14.47 -4.82
CA LEU A 190 -0.14 -15.67 -4.18
C LEU A 190 0.63 -16.55 -5.17
N HIS A 191 0.11 -16.76 -6.38
CA HIS A 191 0.80 -17.53 -7.43
C HIS A 191 2.10 -16.84 -7.85
N ASP A 192 2.07 -15.54 -8.08
CA ASP A 192 3.26 -14.76 -8.42
C ASP A 192 4.27 -14.75 -7.28
N ALA A 193 3.83 -14.56 -6.04
CA ALA A 193 4.72 -14.60 -4.88
C ALA A 193 5.43 -15.96 -4.77
N ARG A 194 4.69 -17.07 -4.94
CA ARG A 194 5.30 -18.42 -4.95
C ARG A 194 6.34 -18.56 -6.05
N ALA A 195 6.03 -18.10 -7.28
CA ALA A 195 6.94 -18.19 -8.42
C ALA A 195 8.20 -17.32 -8.26
N ARG A 196 8.14 -16.28 -7.42
CA ARG A 196 9.23 -15.33 -7.18
C ARG A 196 10.02 -15.58 -5.91
N LEU A 197 9.60 -16.50 -5.07
CA LEU A 197 10.38 -16.91 -3.90
C LEU A 197 11.51 -17.87 -4.31
N ARG A 198 12.69 -17.67 -3.69
CA ARG A 198 13.79 -18.64 -3.73
C ARG A 198 13.43 -19.89 -2.95
N PRO A 199 14.09 -21.03 -3.20
CA PRO A 199 13.98 -22.21 -2.34
C PRO A 199 14.26 -21.83 -0.88
N GLY A 200 13.36 -22.20 0.04
CA GLY A 200 13.43 -21.82 1.46
C GLY A 200 12.99 -20.41 1.77
N GLY A 201 12.57 -19.64 0.78
CA GLY A 201 12.02 -18.30 0.97
C GLY A 201 10.67 -18.31 1.69
N SER A 202 10.21 -17.13 2.14
CA SER A 202 9.04 -16.99 2.99
C SER A 202 8.10 -15.88 2.52
N LEU A 203 6.79 -16.14 2.56
CA LEU A 203 5.73 -15.15 2.33
C LEU A 203 5.05 -14.80 3.65
N TYR A 204 5.17 -13.56 4.07
CA TYR A 204 4.49 -13.01 5.25
C TYR A 204 3.32 -12.12 4.83
N LEU A 205 2.14 -12.41 5.34
CA LEU A 205 0.94 -11.64 5.02
C LEU A 205 0.23 -11.22 6.31
N VAL A 206 -0.25 -9.99 6.33
CA VAL A 206 -1.23 -9.56 7.32
C VAL A 206 -2.53 -9.18 6.62
N THR A 207 -3.65 -9.58 7.21
CA THR A 207 -4.99 -9.27 6.70
C THR A 207 -5.97 -9.08 7.85
N ILE A 208 -7.11 -8.45 7.56
CA ILE A 208 -8.22 -8.39 8.52
C ILE A 208 -8.79 -9.78 8.81
N ASN A 209 -9.26 -9.99 10.04
CA ASN A 209 -9.80 -11.30 10.47
C ASN A 209 -10.92 -11.83 9.57
N GLY A 210 -11.71 -10.95 8.93
CA GLY A 210 -12.76 -11.34 7.98
C GLY A 210 -12.26 -12.11 6.75
N LEU A 211 -11.03 -11.85 6.31
CA LEU A 211 -10.42 -12.54 5.16
C LEU A 211 -9.57 -13.76 5.55
N ARG A 212 -9.38 -14.03 6.84
CA ARG A 212 -8.47 -15.07 7.35
C ARG A 212 -8.75 -16.46 6.75
N GLN A 213 -10.00 -16.90 6.71
CA GLN A 213 -10.34 -18.23 6.21
C GLN A 213 -10.13 -18.35 4.70
N TYR A 214 -10.46 -17.29 3.97
CA TYR A 214 -10.19 -17.21 2.55
C TYR A 214 -8.68 -17.29 2.29
N LEU A 215 -7.88 -16.47 2.98
CA LEU A 215 -6.42 -16.47 2.84
C LEU A 215 -5.81 -17.83 3.20
N LYS A 216 -6.27 -18.46 4.31
CA LYS A 216 -5.79 -19.79 4.72
C LYS A 216 -6.00 -20.82 3.62
N ARG A 217 -7.21 -20.88 3.02
CA ARG A 217 -7.52 -21.83 1.95
C ARG A 217 -6.62 -21.63 0.73
N ASN A 218 -6.48 -20.38 0.27
CA ASN A 218 -5.65 -20.08 -0.89
C ASN A 218 -4.16 -20.32 -0.63
N LEU A 219 -3.65 -20.02 0.56
CA LEU A 219 -2.25 -20.35 0.90
C LEU A 219 -1.99 -21.86 0.92
N ILE A 220 -2.90 -22.67 1.45
CA ILE A 220 -2.80 -24.12 1.39
C ILE A 220 -2.84 -24.61 -0.07
N GLU A 221 -3.72 -24.04 -0.89
CA GLU A 221 -3.84 -24.39 -2.31
C GLU A 221 -2.57 -24.07 -3.08
N VAL A 222 -2.06 -22.84 -2.94
CA VAL A 222 -0.92 -22.34 -3.74
C VAL A 222 0.42 -22.80 -3.18
N PHE A 223 0.64 -22.75 -1.86
CA PHE A 223 1.93 -23.02 -1.21
C PHE A 223 2.04 -24.42 -0.62
N GLY A 224 0.91 -25.13 -0.44
CA GLY A 224 0.83 -26.41 0.27
C GLY A 224 0.73 -26.28 1.78
N ASN A 225 0.97 -25.10 2.34
CA ASN A 225 0.99 -24.88 3.79
C ASN A 225 0.43 -23.51 4.18
N TYR A 226 0.17 -23.36 5.46
CA TYR A 226 -0.27 -22.15 6.11
C TYR A 226 0.09 -22.20 7.60
N GLU A 227 0.85 -21.26 8.06
CA GLU A 227 1.15 -21.05 9.47
C GLU A 227 0.51 -19.75 9.96
N LYS A 228 -0.32 -19.85 11.00
CA LYS A 228 -0.87 -18.67 11.67
C LYS A 228 0.08 -18.21 12.76
N LEU A 229 0.87 -17.18 12.49
CA LEU A 229 1.84 -16.65 13.44
C LEU A 229 1.14 -15.93 14.60
N LYS A 230 0.12 -15.11 14.29
CA LYS A 230 -0.64 -14.39 15.31
C LYS A 230 -2.03 -14.02 14.78
N GLN A 231 -2.99 -14.03 15.69
CA GLN A 231 -4.29 -13.41 15.50
C GLN A 231 -4.49 -12.37 16.61
N GLY A 232 -4.61 -11.10 16.20
CA GLY A 232 -5.04 -10.01 17.08
C GLY A 232 -6.54 -9.81 17.04
N ALA A 233 -7.02 -8.72 17.63
CA ALA A 233 -8.44 -8.36 17.63
C ALA A 233 -9.01 -8.15 16.21
N ARG A 234 -8.27 -7.47 15.36
CA ARG A 234 -8.69 -7.08 13.99
C ARG A 234 -7.92 -7.77 12.88
N TYR A 235 -6.68 -8.17 13.12
CA TYR A 235 -5.75 -8.64 12.12
C TYR A 235 -5.21 -10.04 12.43
N THR A 236 -4.88 -10.76 11.36
CA THR A 236 -4.17 -12.05 11.43
C THR A 236 -2.89 -11.96 10.61
N VAL A 237 -1.78 -12.41 11.18
CA VAL A 237 -0.50 -12.61 10.49
C VAL A 237 -0.36 -14.07 10.13
N ALA A 238 -0.07 -14.30 8.85
CA ALA A 238 0.14 -15.62 8.27
C ALA A 238 1.53 -15.71 7.62
N LEU A 239 2.06 -16.91 7.60
CA LEU A 239 3.30 -17.29 6.96
C LEU A 239 3.03 -18.49 6.05
N ALA A 240 3.61 -18.48 4.85
CA ALA A 240 3.68 -19.63 3.96
C ALA A 240 5.09 -19.73 3.35
N ARG A 241 5.50 -20.94 3.01
CA ARG A 241 6.78 -21.23 2.33
C ARG A 241 6.51 -22.16 1.15
N PRO A 242 7.18 -21.99 -0.01
CA PRO A 242 7.06 -22.97 -1.09
C PRO A 242 7.43 -24.36 -0.57
N GLU A 243 6.55 -25.35 -0.76
CA GLU A 243 6.93 -26.75 -0.53
C GLU A 243 8.02 -27.15 -1.54
N ASN A 244 9.00 -27.91 -1.08
CA ASN A 244 9.96 -28.56 -1.97
C ASN A 244 9.23 -29.59 -2.85
N GLU A 245 9.69 -29.79 -4.07
CA GLU A 245 9.05 -30.72 -5.05
C GLU A 245 8.84 -32.15 -4.48
N THR A 246 9.75 -32.62 -3.64
CA THR A 246 9.62 -33.91 -2.92
C THR A 246 8.44 -33.93 -1.95
N ALA A 247 8.23 -32.86 -1.18
CA ALA A 247 7.10 -32.78 -0.23
C ALA A 247 5.75 -32.62 -0.96
N ALA A 248 5.76 -31.96 -2.12
CA ALA A 248 4.58 -31.88 -2.97
C ALA A 248 4.21 -33.25 -3.55
N ALA A 249 5.18 -34.02 -4.05
CA ALA A 249 4.97 -35.37 -4.57
C ALA A 249 4.42 -36.33 -3.50
N ASP A 250 4.99 -36.33 -2.28
CA ASP A 250 4.49 -37.11 -1.14
C ASP A 250 3.05 -36.78 -0.77
N ARG A 251 2.66 -35.51 -0.90
CA ARG A 251 1.26 -35.08 -0.63
C ARG A 251 0.28 -35.60 -1.69
N PHE A 252 0.63 -35.54 -2.98
CA PHE A 252 -0.18 -36.10 -4.06
C PHE A 252 -0.33 -37.61 -3.92
N GLN A 253 0.76 -38.30 -3.56
CA GLN A 253 0.72 -39.75 -3.34
C GLN A 253 -0.18 -40.15 -2.15
N LYS A 254 -0.20 -39.36 -1.06
CA LYS A 254 -1.12 -39.54 0.09
C LYS A 254 -2.56 -39.21 -0.22
N MET A 255 -2.84 -38.39 -1.22
CA MET A 255 -4.19 -38.05 -1.67
C MET A 255 -4.75 -39.04 -2.72
N GLY A 256 -3.97 -40.05 -3.13
CA GLY A 256 -4.41 -41.07 -4.07
C GLY A 256 -4.56 -40.58 -5.51
N LEU A 257 -3.87 -39.55 -5.90
CA LEU A 257 -3.81 -38.99 -7.25
C LEU A 257 -2.46 -39.31 -7.90
#